data_5ad0be0c42a3cb6408bbc49e3dd7569d
#
_entry.id   5ad0be0c42a3cb6408bbc49e3dd7569d
#
_cell.length_a   1.000
_cell.length_b   1.000
_cell.length_c   1.000
_cell.angle_alpha   90.00
_cell.angle_beta   90.00
_cell.angle_gamma   90.00
#
_symmetry.space_group_name_H-M   'P 1'
#
loop_
_entity.id
_entity.type
_entity.pdbx_description
1 polymer ?
#
loop_
_entity_poly.entity_id
_entity_poly.type
_entity_poly.pdbx_seq_one_letter_code
_entity_poly.pdbx_strand_id
1 'polypeptide(L)'
;VEMYVEEGDSVRKGQLLAKVFADVLTSDRDRAASIVNQQEAQVDNTEASLRAFEARLNQAKLSYDRQQKLYNEKVISKSEFETAEGAYLTAKADLDAARQTIRSGKAGVQSAQASLTAANKNLSRTTVVSPMDGIVSLLAVKKGERVAGNSFSLGTEIMRVADMSKIEVRVDVGENDIPKVKIGDSAIIEIDAYNDRKFKGVVTQISSSSTSAQAQAAVTSTDVTNYKVYIRIDPSSYADLIDPAKGKNLPFRPGMSASADIMTTKQVNVIAVPILAVTTRDKNEQVSKTKAKEEEDKKKAQGQEVTTGANAIMGEEMEEVVFVMQKDGTVKKAAIKTNIQDNEYIEVLSGLKEGDEVISAPYNT
;
A
#
# COMPACT_ATOMS: atom_id res chain seq x y z
N VAL A 1 -7.74 10.65 -26.12
CA VAL A 1 -8.16 11.12 -24.78
C VAL A 1 -8.29 12.64 -24.81
N GLU A 2 -9.37 13.18 -24.26
CA GLU A 2 -9.48 14.59 -23.90
C GLU A 2 -9.04 14.77 -22.46
N MET A 3 -8.22 15.79 -22.20
CA MET A 3 -7.72 16.15 -20.89
C MET A 3 -8.28 17.49 -20.46
N TYR A 4 -8.71 17.59 -19.21
CA TYR A 4 -9.31 18.80 -18.63
C TYR A 4 -8.45 19.40 -17.51
N VAL A 5 -7.34 18.76 -17.18
CA VAL A 5 -6.41 19.18 -16.14
C VAL A 5 -4.98 19.07 -16.63
N GLU A 6 -4.08 19.84 -16.02
CA GLU A 6 -2.65 19.86 -16.27
C GLU A 6 -1.89 19.34 -15.02
N GLU A 7 -0.63 18.99 -15.20
CA GLU A 7 0.24 18.63 -14.10
C GLU A 7 0.42 19.82 -13.13
N GLY A 8 0.23 19.56 -11.84
CA GLY A 8 0.22 20.57 -10.78
C GLY A 8 -1.14 21.21 -10.49
N ASP A 9 -2.21 20.84 -11.21
CA ASP A 9 -3.54 21.35 -10.91
C ASP A 9 -4.13 20.74 -9.65
N SER A 10 -4.79 21.57 -8.84
CA SER A 10 -5.58 21.10 -7.70
C SER A 10 -6.94 20.59 -8.17
N VAL A 11 -7.30 19.38 -7.72
CA VAL A 11 -8.53 18.69 -8.10
C VAL A 11 -9.33 18.29 -6.89
N ARG A 12 -10.66 18.27 -7.04
CA ARG A 12 -11.59 17.84 -5.99
C ARG A 12 -12.13 16.44 -6.30
N LYS A 13 -12.52 15.73 -5.29
CA LYS A 13 -13.20 14.44 -5.42
C LYS A 13 -14.42 14.55 -6.34
N GLY A 14 -14.49 13.66 -7.35
CA GLY A 14 -15.56 13.66 -8.37
C GLY A 14 -15.37 14.65 -9.51
N GLN A 15 -14.33 15.47 -9.50
CA GLN A 15 -14.01 16.38 -10.60
C GLN A 15 -13.60 15.58 -11.85
N LEU A 16 -14.11 15.99 -13.01
CA LEU A 16 -13.74 15.41 -14.31
C LEU A 16 -12.29 15.75 -14.63
N LEU A 17 -11.48 14.73 -14.86
CA LEU A 17 -10.04 14.85 -15.16
C LEU A 17 -9.74 14.59 -16.64
N ALA A 18 -10.32 13.52 -17.17
CA ALA A 18 -10.12 13.11 -18.55
C ALA A 18 -11.35 12.39 -19.11
N LYS A 19 -11.51 12.41 -20.42
CA LYS A 19 -12.53 11.65 -21.13
C LYS A 19 -11.88 10.86 -22.26
N VAL A 20 -12.09 9.56 -22.22
CA VAL A 20 -11.64 8.66 -23.29
C VAL A 20 -12.75 8.57 -24.33
N PHE A 21 -12.44 8.78 -25.60
CA PHE A 21 -13.39 8.58 -26.69
C PHE A 21 -13.69 7.09 -26.83
N ALA A 22 -14.96 6.75 -26.81
CA ALA A 22 -15.42 5.36 -26.74
C ALA A 22 -16.67 5.15 -27.59
N ASP A 23 -16.57 5.49 -28.88
CA ASP A 23 -17.68 5.36 -29.83
C ASP A 23 -18.23 3.93 -29.89
N VAL A 24 -17.35 2.92 -29.77
CA VAL A 24 -17.73 1.52 -29.74
C VAL A 24 -18.58 1.21 -28.50
N LEU A 25 -18.17 1.69 -27.32
CA LEU A 25 -18.92 1.45 -26.07
C LEU A 25 -20.25 2.21 -26.04
N THR A 26 -20.32 3.37 -26.70
CA THR A 26 -21.59 4.09 -26.87
C THR A 26 -22.54 3.29 -27.76
N SER A 27 -22.04 2.76 -28.89
CA SER A 27 -22.83 1.90 -29.78
C SER A 27 -23.28 0.59 -29.11
N ASP A 28 -22.44 0.01 -28.26
CA ASP A 28 -22.80 -1.20 -27.50
C ASP A 28 -23.90 -0.91 -26.47
N ARG A 29 -23.83 0.26 -25.80
CA ARG A 29 -24.91 0.69 -24.89
C ARG A 29 -26.23 0.91 -25.64
N ASP A 30 -26.20 1.56 -26.81
CA ASP A 30 -27.38 1.81 -27.60
C ASP A 30 -27.99 0.52 -28.13
N ARG A 31 -27.15 -0.45 -28.54
CA ARG A 31 -27.59 -1.78 -28.92
C ARG A 31 -28.26 -2.50 -27.74
N ALA A 32 -27.65 -2.46 -26.54
CA ALA A 32 -28.24 -3.08 -25.36
C ALA A 32 -29.57 -2.41 -24.97
N ALA A 33 -29.70 -1.09 -25.10
CA ALA A 33 -30.95 -0.37 -24.88
C ALA A 33 -32.05 -0.79 -25.86
N SER A 34 -31.69 -0.97 -27.15
CA SER A 34 -32.61 -1.44 -28.16
C SER A 34 -33.13 -2.85 -27.89
N ILE A 35 -32.28 -3.75 -27.35
CA ILE A 35 -32.68 -5.11 -26.95
C ILE A 35 -33.68 -5.04 -25.78
N VAL A 36 -33.49 -4.15 -24.80
CA VAL A 36 -34.46 -3.96 -23.70
C VAL A 36 -35.80 -3.57 -24.25
N ASN A 37 -35.85 -2.54 -25.11
CA ASN A 37 -37.09 -2.07 -25.71
C ASN A 37 -37.80 -3.18 -26.54
N GLN A 38 -37.04 -4.01 -27.25
CA GLN A 38 -37.57 -5.15 -27.99
C GLN A 38 -38.21 -6.20 -27.07
N GLN A 39 -37.57 -6.53 -25.95
CA GLN A 39 -38.06 -7.49 -24.98
C GLN A 39 -39.33 -6.95 -24.25
N GLU A 40 -39.33 -5.66 -23.91
CA GLU A 40 -40.49 -4.98 -23.31
C GLU A 40 -41.69 -5.05 -24.26
N ALA A 41 -41.51 -4.68 -25.53
CA ALA A 41 -42.58 -4.76 -26.53
C ALA A 41 -43.11 -6.20 -26.73
N GLN A 42 -42.26 -7.21 -26.64
CA GLN A 42 -42.69 -8.60 -26.69
C GLN A 42 -43.55 -9.00 -25.47
N VAL A 43 -43.21 -8.52 -24.27
CA VAL A 43 -44.03 -8.74 -23.05
C VAL A 43 -45.37 -8.04 -23.20
N ASP A 44 -45.40 -6.79 -23.68
CA ASP A 44 -46.62 -6.01 -23.90
C ASP A 44 -47.60 -6.74 -24.89
N ASN A 45 -47.05 -7.28 -25.96
CA ASN A 45 -47.85 -8.11 -26.91
C ASN A 45 -48.42 -9.36 -26.23
N THR A 46 -47.66 -10.00 -25.38
CA THR A 46 -48.10 -11.18 -24.65
C THR A 46 -49.15 -10.81 -23.59
N GLU A 47 -48.98 -9.66 -22.90
CA GLU A 47 -49.99 -9.14 -21.97
C GLU A 47 -51.29 -8.73 -22.67
N ALA A 48 -51.21 -8.19 -23.88
CA ALA A 48 -52.40 -7.96 -24.67
C ALA A 48 -53.14 -9.26 -25.02
N SER A 49 -52.39 -10.33 -25.36
CA SER A 49 -52.93 -11.66 -25.60
C SER A 49 -53.57 -12.26 -24.35
N LEU A 50 -53.05 -12.03 -23.17
CA LEU A 50 -53.59 -12.51 -21.90
C LEU A 50 -55.04 -12.10 -21.71
N ARG A 51 -55.38 -10.84 -22.06
CA ARG A 51 -56.77 -10.34 -21.95
C ARG A 51 -57.75 -11.19 -22.77
N ALA A 52 -57.33 -11.73 -23.92
CA ALA A 52 -58.17 -12.63 -24.74
C ALA A 52 -58.38 -13.97 -24.02
N PHE A 53 -57.37 -14.53 -23.37
CA PHE A 53 -57.53 -15.76 -22.57
C PHE A 53 -58.39 -15.52 -21.32
N GLU A 54 -58.28 -14.39 -20.66
CA GLU A 54 -59.14 -14.01 -19.55
C GLU A 54 -60.64 -13.92 -19.98
N ALA A 55 -60.91 -13.33 -21.13
CA ALA A 55 -62.26 -13.25 -21.69
C ALA A 55 -62.81 -14.64 -22.01
N ARG A 56 -62.01 -15.54 -22.60
CA ARG A 56 -62.38 -16.94 -22.89
C ARG A 56 -62.66 -17.70 -21.59
N LEU A 57 -61.83 -17.58 -20.56
CA LEU A 57 -62.04 -18.21 -19.27
C LEU A 57 -63.35 -17.71 -18.64
N ASN A 58 -63.62 -16.43 -18.67
CA ASN A 58 -64.84 -15.83 -18.12
C ASN A 58 -66.10 -16.42 -18.84
N GLN A 59 -66.04 -16.50 -20.18
CA GLN A 59 -67.11 -17.11 -20.98
C GLN A 59 -67.35 -18.59 -20.64
N ALA A 60 -66.26 -19.38 -20.55
CA ALA A 60 -66.31 -20.80 -20.18
C ALA A 60 -66.86 -21.00 -18.77
N LYS A 61 -66.43 -20.15 -17.84
CA LYS A 61 -66.91 -20.16 -16.45
C LYS A 61 -68.38 -19.87 -16.35
N LEU A 62 -68.90 -18.86 -17.02
CA LEU A 62 -70.35 -18.57 -17.04
C LEU A 62 -71.16 -19.72 -17.60
N SER A 63 -70.67 -20.44 -18.62
CA SER A 63 -71.30 -21.63 -19.18
C SER A 63 -71.25 -22.76 -18.16
N TYR A 64 -70.14 -23.06 -17.55
CA TYR A 64 -69.96 -24.06 -16.50
C TYR A 64 -70.91 -23.81 -15.34
N ASP A 65 -70.96 -22.60 -14.77
CA ASP A 65 -71.82 -22.26 -13.63
C ASP A 65 -73.31 -22.46 -13.95
N ARG A 66 -73.70 -22.15 -15.21
CA ARG A 66 -75.09 -22.41 -15.69
C ARG A 66 -75.40 -23.90 -15.79
N GLN A 67 -74.51 -24.66 -16.44
CA GLN A 67 -74.72 -26.13 -16.61
C GLN A 67 -74.66 -26.85 -15.27
N GLN A 68 -73.80 -26.38 -14.31
CA GLN A 68 -73.81 -26.93 -12.97
C GLN A 68 -75.17 -26.81 -12.25
N LYS A 69 -75.85 -25.64 -12.39
CA LYS A 69 -77.18 -25.42 -11.83
C LYS A 69 -78.19 -26.33 -12.46
N LEU A 70 -78.21 -26.44 -13.79
CA LEU A 70 -79.13 -27.31 -14.54
C LEU A 70 -78.90 -28.80 -14.22
N TYR A 71 -77.65 -29.21 -14.01
CA TYR A 71 -77.35 -30.59 -13.60
C TYR A 71 -77.79 -30.87 -12.18
N ASN A 72 -77.69 -29.97 -11.26
CA ASN A 72 -78.20 -30.08 -9.89
C ASN A 72 -79.72 -30.16 -9.85
N GLU A 73 -80.36 -29.45 -10.77
CA GLU A 73 -81.85 -29.52 -10.98
C GLU A 73 -82.30 -30.72 -11.80
N LYS A 74 -81.37 -31.64 -12.19
CA LYS A 74 -81.55 -32.84 -12.99
C LYS A 74 -82.14 -32.58 -14.39
N VAL A 75 -81.89 -31.39 -14.97
CA VAL A 75 -82.39 -30.98 -16.27
C VAL A 75 -81.48 -31.44 -17.42
N ILE A 76 -80.21 -31.64 -17.18
CA ILE A 76 -79.22 -32.05 -18.19
C ILE A 76 -78.53 -33.35 -17.81
N SER A 77 -77.94 -34.01 -18.81
CA SER A 77 -77.18 -35.26 -18.63
C SER A 77 -75.82 -35.00 -17.99
N LYS A 78 -75.24 -36.02 -17.35
CA LYS A 78 -73.89 -36.00 -16.82
C LYS A 78 -72.84 -35.68 -17.90
N SER A 79 -72.98 -36.22 -19.10
CA SER A 79 -72.08 -36.01 -20.23
C SER A 79 -72.07 -34.54 -20.70
N GLU A 80 -73.19 -33.86 -20.71
CA GLU A 80 -73.28 -32.41 -21.05
C GLU A 80 -72.60 -31.57 -19.99
N PHE A 81 -72.77 -31.89 -18.71
CA PHE A 81 -72.07 -31.21 -17.65
C PHE A 81 -70.54 -31.39 -17.72
N GLU A 82 -70.09 -32.70 -17.90
CA GLU A 82 -68.66 -33.02 -18.06
C GLU A 82 -68.02 -32.29 -19.26
N THR A 83 -68.75 -32.06 -20.34
CA THR A 83 -68.30 -31.28 -21.49
C THR A 83 -68.05 -29.78 -21.12
N ALA A 84 -68.92 -29.16 -20.36
CA ALA A 84 -68.83 -27.82 -19.93
C ALA A 84 -67.68 -27.64 -18.89
N GLU A 85 -67.49 -28.62 -17.99
CA GLU A 85 -66.37 -28.65 -17.04
C GLU A 85 -65.06 -28.82 -17.78
N GLY A 86 -64.96 -29.70 -18.78
CA GLY A 86 -63.71 -29.80 -19.59
C GLY A 86 -63.35 -28.51 -20.32
N ALA A 87 -64.35 -27.80 -20.90
CA ALA A 87 -64.15 -26.55 -21.55
C ALA A 87 -63.62 -25.46 -20.57
N TYR A 88 -64.16 -25.41 -19.35
CA TYR A 88 -63.71 -24.49 -18.31
C TYR A 88 -62.28 -24.81 -17.85
N LEU A 89 -61.97 -26.10 -17.60
CA LEU A 89 -60.62 -26.52 -17.20
C LEU A 89 -59.58 -26.23 -18.28
N THR A 90 -59.92 -26.44 -19.54
CA THR A 90 -59.06 -26.11 -20.70
C THR A 90 -58.76 -24.60 -20.75
N ALA A 91 -59.84 -23.77 -20.69
CA ALA A 91 -59.65 -22.31 -20.71
C ALA A 91 -58.81 -21.81 -19.52
N LYS A 92 -58.92 -22.44 -18.35
CA LYS A 92 -58.09 -22.14 -17.18
C LYS A 92 -56.63 -22.51 -17.39
N ALA A 93 -56.37 -23.70 -17.96
CA ALA A 93 -55.02 -24.13 -18.27
C ALA A 93 -54.34 -23.22 -19.31
N ASP A 94 -55.10 -22.80 -20.35
CA ASP A 94 -54.62 -21.85 -21.35
C ASP A 94 -54.20 -20.48 -20.73
N LEU A 95 -55.03 -19.98 -19.81
CA LEU A 95 -54.72 -18.74 -19.08
C LEU A 95 -53.44 -18.89 -18.22
N ASP A 96 -53.33 -20.00 -17.50
CA ASP A 96 -52.15 -20.25 -16.65
C ASP A 96 -50.89 -20.42 -17.51
N ALA A 97 -50.97 -21.06 -18.68
CA ALA A 97 -49.87 -21.12 -19.65
C ALA A 97 -49.47 -19.73 -20.17
N ALA A 98 -50.46 -18.89 -20.51
CA ALA A 98 -50.20 -17.52 -20.93
C ALA A 98 -49.51 -16.69 -19.83
N ARG A 99 -49.92 -16.86 -18.58
CA ARG A 99 -49.28 -16.22 -17.43
C ARG A 99 -47.81 -16.65 -17.25
N GLN A 100 -47.52 -17.93 -17.44
CA GLN A 100 -46.13 -18.40 -17.39
C GLN A 100 -45.27 -17.85 -18.53
N THR A 101 -45.86 -17.68 -19.72
CA THR A 101 -45.18 -17.04 -20.86
C THR A 101 -44.83 -15.59 -20.57
N ILE A 102 -45.73 -14.84 -19.94
CA ILE A 102 -45.44 -13.45 -19.50
C ILE A 102 -44.34 -13.44 -18.44
N ARG A 103 -44.37 -14.36 -17.48
CA ARG A 103 -43.33 -14.47 -16.45
C ARG A 103 -41.94 -14.75 -17.05
N SER A 104 -41.90 -15.63 -18.04
CA SER A 104 -40.68 -15.92 -18.80
C SER A 104 -40.22 -14.70 -19.60
N GLY A 105 -41.13 -13.97 -20.26
CA GLY A 105 -40.82 -12.72 -20.96
C GLY A 105 -40.25 -11.65 -20.02
N LYS A 106 -40.84 -11.44 -18.83
CA LYS A 106 -40.35 -10.53 -17.82
C LYS A 106 -38.95 -10.89 -17.34
N ALA A 107 -38.61 -12.17 -17.19
CA ALA A 107 -37.26 -12.61 -16.91
C ALA A 107 -36.29 -12.28 -18.05
N GLY A 108 -36.74 -12.35 -19.31
CA GLY A 108 -36.00 -11.90 -20.48
C GLY A 108 -35.69 -10.40 -20.43
N VAL A 109 -36.68 -9.58 -20.09
CA VAL A 109 -36.49 -8.13 -19.89
C VAL A 109 -35.45 -7.86 -18.81
N GLN A 110 -35.53 -8.56 -17.67
CA GLN A 110 -34.56 -8.41 -16.58
C GLN A 110 -33.13 -8.75 -17.02
N SER A 111 -32.96 -9.79 -17.83
CA SER A 111 -31.66 -10.17 -18.39
C SER A 111 -31.11 -9.10 -19.35
N ALA A 112 -31.96 -8.59 -20.23
CA ALA A 112 -31.59 -7.49 -21.13
C ALA A 112 -31.22 -6.22 -20.35
N GLN A 113 -31.96 -5.88 -19.30
CA GLN A 113 -31.68 -4.74 -18.41
C GLN A 113 -30.34 -4.90 -17.68
N ALA A 114 -29.98 -6.12 -17.24
CA ALA A 114 -28.66 -6.40 -16.67
C ALA A 114 -27.54 -6.16 -17.68
N SER A 115 -27.74 -6.55 -18.93
CA SER A 115 -26.81 -6.31 -20.04
C SER A 115 -26.63 -4.80 -20.32
N LEU A 116 -27.73 -4.04 -20.35
CA LEU A 116 -27.69 -2.58 -20.49
C LEU A 116 -26.94 -1.92 -19.31
N THR A 117 -27.17 -2.39 -18.11
CA THR A 117 -26.47 -1.92 -16.91
C THR A 117 -24.96 -2.17 -17.00
N ALA A 118 -24.56 -3.33 -17.51
CA ALA A 118 -23.15 -3.64 -17.74
C ALA A 118 -22.53 -2.72 -18.81
N ALA A 119 -23.24 -2.49 -19.93
CA ALA A 119 -22.80 -1.58 -20.98
C ALA A 119 -22.66 -0.13 -20.46
N ASN A 120 -23.61 0.36 -19.65
CA ASN A 120 -23.55 1.68 -19.02
C ASN A 120 -22.35 1.79 -18.06
N LYS A 121 -22.05 0.77 -17.27
CA LYS A 121 -20.86 0.73 -16.40
C LYS A 121 -19.57 0.80 -17.21
N ASN A 122 -19.48 0.08 -18.32
CA ASN A 122 -18.32 0.14 -19.21
C ASN A 122 -18.16 1.53 -19.83
N LEU A 123 -19.24 2.16 -20.25
CA LEU A 123 -19.23 3.52 -20.77
C LEU A 123 -18.84 4.53 -19.68
N SER A 124 -19.32 4.39 -18.45
CA SER A 124 -18.95 5.30 -17.35
C SER A 124 -17.47 5.29 -17.02
N ARG A 125 -16.78 4.16 -17.23
CA ARG A 125 -15.32 4.04 -17.04
C ARG A 125 -14.50 4.86 -18.02
N THR A 126 -15.09 5.31 -19.11
CA THR A 126 -14.41 6.21 -20.07
C THR A 126 -14.32 7.65 -19.58
N THR A 127 -15.09 7.99 -18.55
CA THR A 127 -15.06 9.27 -17.86
C THR A 127 -14.21 9.11 -16.60
N VAL A 128 -13.01 9.67 -16.64
CA VAL A 128 -12.05 9.60 -15.52
C VAL A 128 -12.30 10.76 -14.58
N VAL A 129 -12.68 10.46 -13.36
CA VAL A 129 -12.92 11.44 -12.29
C VAL A 129 -11.94 11.24 -11.14
N SER A 130 -11.64 12.31 -10.40
CA SER A 130 -10.77 12.19 -9.23
C SER A 130 -11.45 11.39 -8.11
N PRO A 131 -10.76 10.36 -7.55
CA PRO A 131 -11.29 9.61 -6.42
C PRO A 131 -11.20 10.36 -5.08
N MET A 132 -10.35 11.41 -5.02
CA MET A 132 -10.03 12.14 -3.79
C MET A 132 -9.67 13.60 -4.11
N ASP A 133 -9.67 14.45 -3.09
CA ASP A 133 -9.11 15.79 -3.19
C ASP A 133 -7.57 15.69 -3.24
N GLY A 134 -6.93 16.49 -4.07
CA GLY A 134 -5.48 16.43 -4.20
C GLY A 134 -4.94 17.26 -5.36
N ILE A 135 -3.73 16.95 -5.77
CA ILE A 135 -3.03 17.60 -6.88
C ILE A 135 -2.59 16.54 -7.89
N VAL A 136 -2.68 16.87 -9.16
CA VAL A 136 -2.16 16.02 -10.24
C VAL A 136 -0.64 16.02 -10.18
N SER A 137 -0.05 14.93 -9.69
CA SER A 137 1.40 14.80 -9.49
C SER A 137 2.15 14.30 -10.70
N LEU A 138 1.47 13.59 -11.60
CA LEU A 138 2.03 13.06 -12.85
C LEU A 138 0.93 12.98 -13.89
N LEU A 139 1.23 13.41 -15.11
CA LEU A 139 0.40 13.24 -16.30
C LEU A 139 1.14 12.35 -17.30
N ALA A 140 0.81 11.05 -17.30
CA ALA A 140 1.50 10.05 -18.12
C ALA A 140 1.05 10.07 -19.59
N VAL A 141 -0.16 10.60 -19.89
CA VAL A 141 -0.77 10.60 -21.22
C VAL A 141 -1.07 12.04 -21.66
N LYS A 142 -0.81 12.36 -22.93
CA LYS A 142 -1.09 13.68 -23.51
C LYS A 142 -2.45 13.74 -24.20
N LYS A 143 -3.00 14.94 -24.32
CA LYS A 143 -4.25 15.18 -25.07
C LYS A 143 -4.13 14.67 -26.51
N GLY A 144 -5.12 13.89 -26.95
CA GLY A 144 -5.14 13.26 -28.26
C GLY A 144 -4.48 11.90 -28.35
N GLU A 145 -3.76 11.46 -27.32
CA GLU A 145 -3.09 10.16 -27.30
C GLU A 145 -4.07 9.01 -27.16
N ARG A 146 -3.74 7.85 -27.72
CA ARG A 146 -4.54 6.63 -27.61
C ARG A 146 -4.09 5.85 -26.38
N VAL A 147 -5.05 5.48 -25.52
CA VAL A 147 -4.82 4.63 -24.35
C VAL A 147 -5.35 3.23 -24.62
N ALA A 148 -4.58 2.23 -24.23
CA ALA A 148 -5.01 0.86 -24.27
C ALA A 148 -5.83 0.55 -23.00
N GLY A 149 -7.05 0.05 -23.19
CA GLY A 149 -7.96 -0.31 -22.11
C GLY A 149 -8.83 -1.46 -22.53
N ASN A 150 -8.25 -2.66 -22.69
CA ASN A 150 -9.00 -3.90 -22.87
C ASN A 150 -8.80 -4.82 -21.68
N SER A 151 -9.70 -5.78 -21.51
CA SER A 151 -9.70 -6.72 -20.39
C SER A 151 -8.49 -7.66 -20.37
N PHE A 152 -7.65 -7.65 -21.41
CA PHE A 152 -6.51 -8.55 -21.60
C PHE A 152 -5.15 -7.85 -21.48
N SER A 153 -5.12 -6.53 -21.28
CA SER A 153 -3.89 -5.74 -21.17
C SER A 153 -3.85 -5.00 -19.85
N LEU A 154 -2.65 -4.88 -19.27
CA LEU A 154 -2.39 -3.92 -18.20
C LEU A 154 -2.83 -2.54 -18.69
N GLY A 155 -3.78 -1.91 -17.97
CA GLY A 155 -4.29 -0.59 -18.34
C GLY A 155 -3.18 0.44 -18.43
N THR A 156 -3.33 1.44 -19.30
CA THR A 156 -2.40 2.57 -19.38
C THR A 156 -2.66 3.51 -18.21
N GLU A 157 -1.61 3.83 -17.44
CA GLU A 157 -1.66 4.87 -16.43
C GLU A 157 -1.89 6.22 -17.11
N ILE A 158 -2.97 6.92 -16.76
CA ILE A 158 -3.31 8.21 -17.37
C ILE A 158 -2.69 9.34 -16.55
N MET A 159 -2.89 9.33 -15.22
CA MET A 159 -2.40 10.34 -14.31
C MET A 159 -2.35 9.81 -12.87
N ARG A 160 -1.61 10.51 -12.02
CA ARG A 160 -1.60 10.31 -10.57
C ARG A 160 -2.13 11.54 -9.86
N VAL A 161 -3.02 11.31 -8.90
CA VAL A 161 -3.48 12.34 -7.97
C VAL A 161 -2.91 12.02 -6.59
N ALA A 162 -2.26 12.99 -5.97
CA ALA A 162 -1.64 12.86 -4.66
C ALA A 162 -2.28 13.82 -3.66
N ASP A 163 -2.52 13.34 -2.45
CA ASP A 163 -2.91 14.19 -1.31
C ASP A 163 -1.63 14.83 -0.72
N MET A 164 -1.48 16.12 -0.95
CA MET A 164 -0.30 16.87 -0.49
C MET A 164 -0.45 17.40 0.94
N SER A 165 -1.55 17.10 1.62
CA SER A 165 -1.71 17.45 3.05
C SER A 165 -0.88 16.55 3.97
N LYS A 166 -0.50 15.37 3.48
CA LYS A 166 0.26 14.36 4.23
C LYS A 166 1.49 13.95 3.43
N ILE A 167 2.63 14.47 3.83
CA ILE A 167 3.90 14.15 3.18
C ILE A 167 4.60 13.09 4.02
N GLU A 168 4.96 11.99 3.36
CA GLU A 168 5.66 10.87 3.97
C GLU A 168 6.97 10.59 3.23
N VAL A 169 8.04 10.39 4.00
CA VAL A 169 9.32 9.91 3.51
C VAL A 169 9.38 8.41 3.70
N ARG A 170 9.82 7.70 2.68
CA ARG A 170 10.04 6.25 2.72
C ARG A 170 11.53 6.00 2.75
N VAL A 171 11.99 5.38 3.83
CA VAL A 171 13.39 5.01 4.00
C VAL A 171 13.53 3.50 4.09
N ASP A 172 14.63 2.99 3.57
CA ASP A 172 14.98 1.58 3.65
C ASP A 172 15.89 1.39 4.86
N VAL A 173 15.44 0.58 5.82
CA VAL A 173 16.17 0.25 7.06
C VAL A 173 16.58 -1.21 7.02
N GLY A 174 17.84 -1.49 7.35
CA GLY A 174 18.40 -2.84 7.37
C GLY A 174 17.76 -3.74 8.42
N GLU A 175 17.80 -5.05 8.17
CA GLU A 175 17.24 -6.09 9.06
C GLU A 175 17.78 -6.01 10.49
N ASN A 176 19.04 -5.64 10.68
CA ASN A 176 19.68 -5.56 12.00
C ASN A 176 19.18 -4.37 12.85
N ASP A 177 18.67 -3.32 12.18
CA ASP A 177 18.26 -2.08 12.84
C ASP A 177 16.74 -1.97 12.99
N ILE A 178 15.96 -2.68 12.16
CA ILE A 178 14.49 -2.64 12.22
C ILE A 178 13.90 -3.02 13.58
N PRO A 179 14.47 -3.97 14.36
CA PRO A 179 13.95 -4.30 15.70
C PRO A 179 14.05 -3.16 16.70
N LYS A 180 14.95 -2.21 16.45
CA LYS A 180 15.16 -1.02 17.31
C LYS A 180 14.13 0.08 17.02
N VAL A 181 13.59 0.13 15.80
CA VAL A 181 12.65 1.16 15.36
C VAL A 181 11.23 0.85 15.81
N LYS A 182 10.57 1.85 16.38
CA LYS A 182 9.18 1.74 16.85
C LYS A 182 8.30 2.78 16.20
N ILE A 183 7.03 2.45 16.04
CA ILE A 183 6.03 3.43 15.61
C ILE A 183 5.92 4.53 16.69
N GLY A 184 6.01 5.76 16.26
CA GLY A 184 6.04 6.93 17.14
C GLY A 184 7.44 7.50 17.42
N ASP A 185 8.51 6.83 16.98
CA ASP A 185 9.86 7.36 17.11
C ASP A 185 10.00 8.66 16.31
N SER A 186 10.72 9.62 16.91
CA SER A 186 11.03 10.88 16.25
C SER A 186 12.14 10.68 15.24
N ALA A 187 12.06 11.39 14.11
CA ALA A 187 13.11 11.36 13.09
C ALA A 187 13.48 12.77 12.65
N ILE A 188 14.75 12.94 12.31
CA ILE A 188 15.27 14.12 11.63
C ILE A 188 15.45 13.74 10.16
N ILE A 189 14.83 14.52 9.28
CA ILE A 189 14.80 14.26 7.84
C ILE A 189 15.60 15.36 7.14
N GLU A 190 16.52 14.95 6.29
CA GLU A 190 17.28 15.83 5.40
C GLU A 190 16.87 15.52 3.96
N ILE A 191 16.39 16.52 3.24
CA ILE A 191 15.96 16.40 1.86
C ILE A 191 17.03 17.02 0.97
N ASP A 192 17.53 16.27 0.00
CA ASP A 192 18.66 16.69 -0.86
C ASP A 192 18.40 18.01 -1.60
N ALA A 193 17.13 18.31 -1.89
CA ALA A 193 16.76 19.57 -2.55
C ALA A 193 16.84 20.80 -1.62
N TYR A 194 16.92 20.60 -0.32
CA TYR A 194 16.99 21.66 0.70
C TYR A 194 18.23 21.47 1.56
N ASN A 195 19.38 21.82 0.98
CA ASN A 195 20.66 21.77 1.69
C ASN A 195 20.59 22.55 3.01
N ASP A 196 21.23 22.05 4.05
CA ASP A 196 21.34 22.63 5.39
C ASP A 196 20.03 22.76 6.19
N ARG A 197 18.91 22.16 5.71
CA ARG A 197 17.64 22.21 6.42
C ARG A 197 17.19 20.85 6.91
N LYS A 198 16.96 20.76 8.22
CA LYS A 198 16.47 19.57 8.90
C LYS A 198 14.97 19.69 9.18
N PHE A 199 14.22 18.68 8.76
CA PHE A 199 12.79 18.59 9.01
C PHE A 199 12.52 17.57 10.10
N LYS A 200 11.55 17.85 10.95
CA LYS A 200 11.12 16.89 11.98
C LYS A 200 10.05 15.98 11.41
N GLY A 201 10.12 14.71 11.80
CA GLY A 201 9.12 13.72 11.42
C GLY A 201 8.89 12.69 12.52
N VAL A 202 7.89 11.87 12.32
CA VAL A 202 7.52 10.78 13.24
C VAL A 202 7.27 9.51 12.43
N VAL A 203 7.79 8.39 12.90
CA VAL A 203 7.56 7.08 12.29
C VAL A 203 6.08 6.71 12.42
N THR A 204 5.39 6.54 11.29
CA THR A 204 3.96 6.23 11.24
C THR A 204 3.71 4.75 10.98
N GLN A 205 4.55 4.13 10.15
CA GLN A 205 4.36 2.74 9.75
C GLN A 205 5.72 2.06 9.47
N ILE A 206 5.79 0.78 9.80
CA ILE A 206 6.91 -0.10 9.46
C ILE A 206 6.35 -1.23 8.60
N SER A 207 6.98 -1.49 7.45
CA SER A 207 6.56 -2.59 6.57
C SER A 207 6.80 -3.94 7.24
N SER A 208 5.81 -4.82 7.18
CA SER A 208 5.92 -6.20 7.70
C SER A 208 6.66 -7.15 6.76
N SER A 209 6.90 -6.75 5.50
CA SER A 209 7.62 -7.54 4.50
C SER A 209 8.84 -6.79 4.00
N SER A 210 9.91 -7.53 3.72
CA SER A 210 11.13 -6.98 3.13
C SER A 210 10.91 -6.52 1.69
N THR A 211 11.74 -5.58 1.25
CA THR A 211 11.70 -5.05 -0.13
C THR A 211 12.00 -6.14 -1.15
N SER A 212 12.89 -7.10 -0.83
CA SER A 212 13.25 -8.24 -1.68
C SER A 212 12.08 -9.23 -1.86
N ALA A 213 11.22 -9.40 -0.85
CA ALA A 213 10.05 -10.27 -0.95
C ALA A 213 8.95 -9.71 -1.88
N GLN A 214 8.92 -8.41 -2.12
CA GLN A 214 7.95 -7.76 -3.03
C GLN A 214 8.42 -7.75 -4.49
N ALA A 215 9.72 -7.80 -4.72
CA ALA A 215 10.31 -7.90 -6.06
C ALA A 215 10.40 -9.37 -6.45
N GLN A 216 9.36 -9.92 -7.06
CA GLN A 216 9.25 -11.31 -7.50
C GLN A 216 10.17 -11.65 -8.71
N ALA A 217 11.25 -10.93 -8.92
CA ALA A 217 12.17 -11.11 -10.03
C ALA A 217 13.62 -11.18 -9.55
N ALA A 218 14.23 -12.35 -9.77
CA ALA A 218 15.67 -12.64 -9.73
C ALA A 218 16.40 -12.26 -8.42
N VAL A 219 16.28 -13.12 -7.45
CA VAL A 219 17.15 -13.12 -6.26
C VAL A 219 18.55 -13.51 -6.69
N THR A 220 19.41 -12.54 -6.95
CA THR A 220 20.84 -12.74 -6.82
C THR A 220 21.17 -12.68 -5.33
N SER A 221 21.82 -13.70 -4.83
CA SER A 221 22.04 -14.04 -3.41
C SER A 221 22.91 -13.07 -2.59
N THR A 222 22.93 -11.78 -2.95
CA THR A 222 23.77 -10.76 -2.30
C THR A 222 22.96 -9.53 -1.86
N ASP A 223 21.62 -9.52 -2.00
CA ASP A 223 20.80 -8.38 -1.59
C ASP A 223 20.60 -8.35 -0.08
N VAL A 224 21.04 -7.26 0.52
CA VAL A 224 20.78 -6.95 1.93
C VAL A 224 19.27 -6.82 2.14
N THR A 225 18.74 -7.54 3.12
CA THR A 225 17.32 -7.48 3.45
C THR A 225 16.99 -6.13 4.09
N ASN A 226 16.22 -5.30 3.39
CA ASN A 226 15.77 -4.00 3.85
C ASN A 226 14.25 -3.99 4.07
N TYR A 227 13.81 -3.22 5.07
CA TYR A 227 12.40 -2.97 5.38
C TYR A 227 12.05 -1.51 5.17
N LYS A 228 10.89 -1.23 4.60
CA LYS A 228 10.43 0.14 4.37
C LYS A 228 9.83 0.72 5.64
N VAL A 229 10.36 1.83 6.08
CA VAL A 229 9.83 2.64 7.18
C VAL A 229 9.24 3.92 6.61
N TYR A 230 8.03 4.26 7.04
CA TYR A 230 7.30 5.45 6.61
C TYR A 230 7.37 6.49 7.72
N ILE A 231 7.88 7.66 7.39
CA ILE A 231 8.07 8.77 8.32
C ILE A 231 7.25 9.94 7.81
N ARG A 232 6.28 10.39 8.58
CA ARG A 232 5.48 11.56 8.25
C ARG A 232 6.22 12.83 8.70
N ILE A 233 6.39 13.77 7.78
CA ILE A 233 6.98 15.08 8.09
C ILE A 233 5.97 15.90 8.89
N ASP A 234 6.43 16.57 9.95
CA ASP A 234 5.62 17.47 10.74
C ASP A 234 5.32 18.74 9.91
N PRO A 235 4.02 19.07 9.68
CA PRO A 235 3.63 20.27 8.96
C PRO A 235 4.22 21.58 9.52
N SER A 236 4.47 21.63 10.81
CA SER A 236 5.08 22.80 11.46
C SER A 236 6.51 23.08 10.99
N SER A 237 7.25 22.05 10.55
CA SER A 237 8.64 22.15 10.14
C SER A 237 8.84 22.73 8.74
N TYR A 238 7.78 22.81 7.92
CA TYR A 238 7.83 23.35 6.54
C TYR A 238 6.74 24.39 6.24
N ALA A 239 6.01 24.86 7.26
CA ALA A 239 4.93 25.82 7.08
C ALA A 239 5.38 27.14 6.42
N ASP A 240 6.62 27.55 6.65
CA ASP A 240 7.25 28.74 6.06
C ASP A 240 7.61 28.58 4.57
N LEU A 241 7.69 27.34 4.07
CA LEU A 241 7.92 27.07 2.63
C LEU A 241 6.63 27.11 1.80
N ILE A 242 5.47 27.09 2.46
CA ILE A 242 4.17 27.20 1.80
C ILE A 242 3.87 28.68 1.62
N ASP A 243 4.12 29.20 0.41
CA ASP A 243 3.76 30.56 0.04
C ASP A 243 2.38 30.59 -0.62
N PRO A 244 1.34 31.11 0.09
CA PRO A 244 -0.02 31.17 -0.47
C PRO A 244 -0.12 32.04 -1.72
N ALA A 245 0.81 32.97 -1.93
CA ALA A 245 0.81 33.87 -3.07
C ALA A 245 1.34 33.23 -4.38
N LYS A 246 2.09 32.15 -4.27
CA LYS A 246 2.69 31.45 -5.44
C LYS A 246 1.86 30.26 -5.94
N GLY A 247 0.65 30.07 -5.45
CA GLY A 247 -0.46 29.23 -5.90
C GLY A 247 -0.19 27.75 -6.28
N LYS A 248 0.86 27.45 -6.98
CA LYS A 248 1.18 26.09 -7.49
C LYS A 248 2.52 25.53 -6.98
N ASN A 249 3.29 26.30 -6.21
CA ASN A 249 4.60 25.86 -5.73
C ASN A 249 4.46 25.05 -4.44
N LEU A 250 4.40 23.73 -4.60
CA LEU A 250 4.53 22.80 -3.49
C LEU A 250 5.99 22.74 -3.06
N PRO A 251 6.27 22.79 -1.74
CA PRO A 251 7.65 22.73 -1.24
C PRO A 251 8.29 21.38 -1.57
N PHE A 252 7.52 20.31 -1.57
CA PHE A 252 8.01 18.96 -1.86
C PHE A 252 7.30 18.39 -3.07
N ARG A 253 8.05 17.62 -3.88
CA ARG A 253 7.51 16.89 -5.01
C ARG A 253 7.67 15.39 -4.79
N PRO A 254 6.69 14.56 -5.17
CA PRO A 254 6.86 13.11 -5.15
C PRO A 254 8.11 12.69 -5.94
N GLY A 255 8.91 11.79 -5.35
CA GLY A 255 10.15 11.31 -5.98
C GLY A 255 11.41 12.10 -5.61
N MET A 256 11.33 13.09 -4.72
CA MET A 256 12.53 13.72 -4.14
C MET A 256 13.26 12.71 -3.24
N SER A 257 14.60 12.75 -3.27
CA SER A 257 15.46 11.96 -2.39
C SER A 257 15.56 12.62 -1.01
N ALA A 258 15.59 11.80 0.02
CA ALA A 258 15.76 12.23 1.39
C ALA A 258 16.46 11.15 2.22
N SER A 259 17.23 11.58 3.21
CA SER A 259 17.77 10.73 4.27
C SER A 259 17.06 11.03 5.59
N ALA A 260 17.03 10.06 6.50
CA ALA A 260 16.40 10.23 7.80
C ALA A 260 17.18 9.54 8.90
N ASP A 261 17.44 10.28 9.96
CA ASP A 261 18.00 9.78 11.21
C ASP A 261 16.86 9.49 12.19
N ILE A 262 16.60 8.21 12.48
CA ILE A 262 15.53 7.77 13.37
C ILE A 262 16.07 7.63 14.79
N MET A 263 15.51 8.37 15.73
CA MET A 263 15.88 8.33 17.15
C MET A 263 15.15 7.19 17.85
N THR A 264 15.79 6.02 17.98
CA THR A 264 15.17 4.81 18.53
C THR A 264 15.21 4.73 20.05
N THR A 265 16.23 5.31 20.67
CA THR A 265 16.41 5.29 22.12
C THR A 265 17.01 6.59 22.59
N LYS A 266 16.45 7.17 23.65
CA LYS A 266 16.96 8.39 24.26
C LYS A 266 17.29 8.13 25.73
N GLN A 267 18.52 8.35 26.12
CA GLN A 267 18.95 8.34 27.51
C GLN A 267 19.30 9.77 27.94
N VAL A 268 18.98 10.10 29.17
CA VAL A 268 19.29 11.41 29.78
C VAL A 268 20.13 11.23 31.02
N ASN A 269 21.00 12.21 31.30
CA ASN A 269 21.92 12.18 32.45
C ASN A 269 22.89 10.99 32.42
N VAL A 270 23.46 10.71 31.24
CA VAL A 270 24.47 9.67 31.06
C VAL A 270 25.87 10.27 30.87
N ILE A 271 26.89 9.51 31.22
CA ILE A 271 28.28 9.87 30.91
C ILE A 271 28.49 9.49 29.44
N ALA A 272 28.76 10.46 28.59
CA ALA A 272 29.04 10.26 27.18
C ALA A 272 30.48 10.69 26.87
N VAL A 273 31.15 9.94 26.01
CA VAL A 273 32.48 10.26 25.50
C VAL A 273 32.44 10.27 23.96
N PRO A 274 33.27 11.12 23.30
CA PRO A 274 33.37 11.06 21.84
C PRO A 274 33.76 9.66 21.36
N ILE A 275 33.14 9.17 20.29
CA ILE A 275 33.44 7.82 19.73
C ILE A 275 34.93 7.66 19.46
N LEU A 276 35.57 8.74 18.97
CA LEU A 276 37.02 8.76 18.70
C LEU A 276 37.91 8.54 19.94
N ALA A 277 37.37 8.66 21.16
CA ALA A 277 38.08 8.42 22.40
C ALA A 277 38.05 6.92 22.83
N VAL A 278 37.16 6.14 22.26
CA VAL A 278 37.01 4.71 22.59
C VAL A 278 37.86 3.89 21.62
N THR A 279 38.68 2.99 22.18
CA THR A 279 39.51 2.07 21.41
C THR A 279 39.43 0.67 21.99
N THR A 280 39.63 -0.34 21.16
CA THR A 280 39.63 -1.74 21.57
C THR A 280 41.09 -2.19 21.76
N ARG A 281 41.41 -2.80 22.90
CA ARG A 281 42.74 -3.32 23.19
C ARG A 281 42.62 -4.70 23.87
N ASP A 282 43.67 -5.50 23.66
CA ASP A 282 43.76 -6.80 24.31
C ASP A 282 43.95 -6.67 25.84
N LYS A 283 43.19 -7.44 26.57
CA LYS A 283 43.21 -7.48 28.03
C LYS A 283 44.59 -7.87 28.60
N ASN A 284 45.38 -8.65 27.84
CA ASN A 284 46.66 -9.22 28.24
C ASN A 284 47.90 -8.57 27.61
N GLU A 285 47.78 -7.40 26.98
CA GLU A 285 48.91 -6.77 26.27
C GLU A 285 50.16 -6.51 27.13
N GLN A 286 49.96 -6.20 28.41
CA GLN A 286 51.11 -6.00 29.35
C GLN A 286 51.72 -7.33 29.78
N VAL A 287 50.94 -8.40 29.92
CA VAL A 287 51.43 -9.73 30.37
C VAL A 287 52.16 -10.43 29.22
N SER A 288 51.70 -10.23 27.97
CA SER A 288 52.37 -10.80 26.79
C SER A 288 53.71 -10.14 26.47
N LYS A 289 53.80 -8.80 26.61
CA LYS A 289 55.08 -8.07 26.39
C LYS A 289 56.13 -8.36 27.46
N THR A 290 55.71 -8.62 28.73
CA THR A 290 56.64 -8.98 29.80
C THR A 290 57.10 -10.44 29.65
N LYS A 291 56.21 -11.39 29.28
CA LYS A 291 56.58 -12.77 29.00
C LYS A 291 57.43 -12.92 27.74
N ALA A 292 57.15 -12.15 26.66
CA ALA A 292 57.95 -12.14 25.47
C ALA A 292 59.38 -11.60 25.70
N LYS A 293 59.55 -10.57 26.54
CA LYS A 293 60.86 -10.06 26.96
C LYS A 293 61.62 -11.08 27.82
N GLU A 294 60.97 -11.69 28.79
CA GLU A 294 61.63 -12.74 29.63
C GLU A 294 61.97 -13.99 28.84
N GLU A 295 61.19 -14.36 27.78
CA GLU A 295 61.55 -15.47 26.88
C GLU A 295 62.67 -15.11 25.88
N GLU A 296 62.70 -13.85 25.36
CA GLU A 296 63.81 -13.38 24.54
C GLU A 296 65.13 -13.30 25.26
N ASP A 297 65.10 -12.82 26.50
CA ASP A 297 66.30 -12.79 27.37
C ASP A 297 66.76 -14.19 27.75
N LYS A 298 65.87 -15.18 27.94
CA LYS A 298 66.22 -16.58 28.16
C LYS A 298 66.70 -17.29 26.91
N LYS A 299 66.21 -16.95 25.71
CA LYS A 299 66.64 -17.56 24.45
C LYS A 299 67.97 -16.94 23.93
N LYS A 300 68.26 -15.69 24.17
CA LYS A 300 69.57 -15.10 23.89
C LYS A 300 70.68 -15.65 24.73
N ALA A 301 70.38 -16.24 25.89
CA ALA A 301 71.34 -16.97 26.72
C ALA A 301 71.66 -18.39 26.26
N GLN A 302 70.86 -18.99 25.31
CA GLN A 302 71.01 -20.40 24.88
C GLN A 302 71.36 -20.58 23.40
N GLY A 303 71.63 -19.55 22.63
CA GLY A 303 72.28 -19.65 21.28
C GLY A 303 71.49 -20.46 20.23
N GLN A 304 70.16 -20.39 20.20
CA GLN A 304 69.34 -21.05 19.20
C GLN A 304 68.64 -20.03 18.28
N GLU A 305 68.78 -20.23 16.97
CA GLU A 305 68.10 -19.47 15.90
C GLU A 305 66.58 -19.53 16.03
N VAL A 306 65.92 -18.35 15.93
CA VAL A 306 64.46 -18.20 16.06
C VAL A 306 63.85 -18.36 14.66
N THR A 307 63.25 -19.49 14.37
CA THR A 307 62.30 -19.63 13.28
C THR A 307 60.96 -19.08 13.74
N THR A 308 60.48 -18.02 13.08
CA THR A 308 59.17 -17.41 13.26
C THR A 308 58.06 -18.38 12.86
N GLY A 309 57.49 -19.07 13.82
CA GLY A 309 56.33 -19.92 13.65
C GLY A 309 55.07 -19.18 14.08
N ALA A 310 54.29 -18.81 13.10
CA ALA A 310 52.90 -18.34 13.31
C ALA A 310 52.07 -19.50 13.89
N ASN A 311 51.67 -19.42 15.15
CA ASN A 311 50.51 -20.12 15.70
C ASN A 311 50.23 -19.68 17.13
N ALA A 312 49.19 -18.89 17.32
CA ALA A 312 48.33 -18.94 18.48
C ALA A 312 47.07 -18.07 18.24
N ILE A 313 46.12 -18.65 17.54
CA ILE A 313 44.72 -18.16 17.59
C ILE A 313 44.15 -18.77 18.90
N MET A 314 44.39 -18.15 20.00
CA MET A 314 43.58 -18.29 21.20
C MET A 314 42.75 -16.99 21.30
N GLY A 315 41.42 -17.12 21.50
CA GLY A 315 40.48 -16.03 21.52
C GLY A 315 40.98 -14.86 22.40
N GLU A 316 41.39 -13.80 21.75
CA GLU A 316 41.75 -12.53 22.38
C GLU A 316 40.47 -11.91 22.93
N GLU A 317 40.35 -11.86 24.26
CA GLU A 317 39.29 -11.06 24.91
C GLU A 317 39.62 -9.59 24.70
N MET A 318 39.02 -8.99 23.64
CA MET A 318 39.10 -7.57 23.37
C MET A 318 38.26 -6.80 24.41
N GLU A 319 38.87 -5.77 24.98
CA GLU A 319 38.23 -4.89 25.97
C GLU A 319 38.18 -3.46 25.43
N GLU A 320 37.00 -2.83 25.55
CA GLU A 320 36.83 -1.41 25.19
C GLU A 320 37.47 -0.55 26.29
N VAL A 321 38.32 0.38 25.87
CA VAL A 321 39.10 1.20 26.78
C VAL A 321 39.13 2.66 26.33
N VAL A 322 39.28 3.54 27.31
CA VAL A 322 39.48 4.94 27.12
C VAL A 322 40.72 5.35 27.89
N PHE A 323 41.46 6.31 27.35
CA PHE A 323 42.63 6.86 27.99
C PHE A 323 42.27 8.16 28.72
N VAL A 324 42.41 8.12 30.04
CA VAL A 324 42.12 9.24 30.94
C VAL A 324 43.42 9.94 31.35
N MET A 325 43.47 11.26 31.20
CA MET A 325 44.60 12.07 31.62
C MET A 325 44.50 12.33 33.12
N GLN A 326 45.58 12.00 33.87
CA GLN A 326 45.68 12.27 35.29
C GLN A 326 46.28 13.67 35.53
N LYS A 327 46.05 14.20 36.75
CA LYS A 327 46.58 15.51 37.18
C LYS A 327 48.09 15.66 37.07
N ASP A 328 48.81 14.54 37.08
CA ASP A 328 50.28 14.46 36.97
C ASP A 328 50.74 14.42 35.49
N GLY A 329 49.85 14.65 34.51
CA GLY A 329 50.19 14.58 33.09
C GLY A 329 50.42 13.17 32.55
N THR A 330 50.17 12.14 33.34
CA THR A 330 50.26 10.74 32.92
C THR A 330 48.91 10.24 32.41
N VAL A 331 48.92 9.31 31.42
CA VAL A 331 47.75 8.71 30.84
C VAL A 331 47.48 7.35 31.45
N LYS A 332 46.25 7.12 31.90
CA LYS A 332 45.83 5.83 32.46
C LYS A 332 44.80 5.17 31.57
N LYS A 333 45.01 3.91 31.22
CA LYS A 333 44.01 3.04 30.57
C LYS A 333 42.86 2.76 31.53
N ALA A 334 41.65 3.11 31.16
CA ALA A 334 40.44 2.78 31.88
C ALA A 334 39.57 1.84 31.01
N ALA A 335 39.29 0.63 31.52
CA ALA A 335 38.34 -0.28 30.88
C ALA A 335 36.94 0.25 31.09
N ILE A 336 36.16 0.32 30.02
CA ILE A 336 34.80 0.83 30.02
C ILE A 336 33.82 -0.22 29.53
N LYS A 337 32.54 -0.02 29.88
CA LYS A 337 31.42 -0.70 29.24
C LYS A 337 30.57 0.33 28.57
N THR A 338 30.37 0.16 27.28
CA THR A 338 29.56 1.04 26.46
C THR A 338 28.15 0.50 26.30
N ASN A 339 27.20 1.35 25.86
CA ASN A 339 25.82 0.98 25.60
C ASN A 339 25.35 1.63 24.30
N ILE A 340 24.53 2.67 24.36
CA ILE A 340 24.02 3.34 23.18
C ILE A 340 25.04 4.34 22.63
N GLN A 341 25.00 4.55 21.31
CA GLN A 341 25.85 5.52 20.63
C GLN A 341 25.03 6.32 19.62
N ASP A 342 25.49 7.53 19.37
CA ASP A 342 25.03 8.34 18.24
C ASP A 342 26.17 8.55 17.23
N ASN A 343 26.07 9.54 16.34
CA ASN A 343 27.09 9.82 15.33
C ASN A 343 28.38 10.44 15.91
N GLU A 344 28.37 10.96 17.12
CA GLU A 344 29.50 11.69 17.74
C GLU A 344 29.90 11.12 19.09
N TYR A 345 28.95 10.60 19.88
CA TYR A 345 29.15 10.19 21.26
C TYR A 345 28.71 8.76 21.53
N ILE A 346 29.34 8.11 22.51
CA ILE A 346 28.97 6.81 23.02
C ILE A 346 28.76 6.89 24.53
N GLU A 347 27.68 6.27 25.02
CA GLU A 347 27.37 6.16 26.45
C GLU A 347 28.32 5.20 27.15
N VAL A 348 28.84 5.62 28.30
CA VAL A 348 29.67 4.80 29.17
C VAL A 348 28.90 4.46 30.44
N LEU A 349 28.59 3.16 30.62
CA LEU A 349 27.88 2.64 31.80
C LEU A 349 28.78 2.53 33.04
N SER A 350 30.07 2.24 32.84
CA SER A 350 31.02 2.07 33.94
C SER A 350 32.45 2.29 33.47
N GLY A 351 33.30 2.72 34.37
CA GLY A 351 34.74 2.88 34.11
C GLY A 351 35.21 4.33 34.10
N LEU A 352 34.32 5.31 34.01
CA LEU A 352 34.61 6.75 34.05
C LEU A 352 33.76 7.46 35.10
N LYS A 353 34.20 8.65 35.48
CA LYS A 353 33.48 9.56 36.38
C LYS A 353 33.26 10.90 35.69
N GLU A 354 32.24 11.60 36.12
CA GLU A 354 31.99 12.98 35.65
C GLU A 354 33.17 13.88 35.99
N GLY A 355 33.69 14.57 34.96
CA GLY A 355 34.86 15.45 35.10
C GLY A 355 36.19 14.79 34.75
N ASP A 356 36.26 13.54 34.38
CA ASP A 356 37.47 12.89 33.87
C ASP A 356 37.84 13.47 32.48
N GLU A 357 39.09 13.84 32.28
CA GLU A 357 39.58 14.29 30.97
C GLU A 357 40.01 13.12 30.12
N VAL A 358 39.29 12.91 28.99
CA VAL A 358 39.56 11.80 28.06
C VAL A 358 40.32 12.31 26.81
N ILE A 359 41.25 11.49 26.33
CA ILE A 359 42.04 11.81 25.14
C ILE A 359 41.24 11.37 23.89
N SER A 360 40.95 12.30 23.00
CA SER A 360 40.10 12.11 21.81
C SER A 360 40.84 12.25 20.48
N ALA A 361 42.17 12.10 20.40
CA ALA A 361 42.93 12.29 19.18
C ALA A 361 43.67 11.03 18.72
N PRO A 362 44.13 10.96 17.43
CA PRO A 362 44.62 9.73 16.86
C PRO A 362 45.77 9.15 17.67
N TYR A 363 45.58 7.93 18.12
CA TYR A 363 46.58 7.16 18.86
C TYR A 363 47.65 6.67 17.87
N ASN A 364 48.52 7.56 17.41
CA ASN A 364 49.75 7.21 16.71
C ASN A 364 50.84 6.89 17.72
N THR A 365 50.97 5.66 18.10
CA THR A 365 52.17 5.10 18.76
C THR A 365 52.59 3.84 18.07
#